data_c5162871ae40d854cf102050a7e5f771
#
_entry.id   c5162871ae40d854cf102050a7e5f771
#
_cell.length_a   1.000
_cell.length_b   1.000
_cell.length_c   1.000
_cell.angle_alpha   90.00
_cell.angle_beta   90.00
_cell.angle_gamma   90.00
#
_symmetry.space_group_name_H-M   'P 1'
#
loop_
_entity.id
_entity.type
_entity.pdbx_description
1 polymer ?
#
loop_
_entity_poly.entity_id
_entity_poly.type
_entity_poly.pdbx_seq_one_letter_code
_entity_poly.pdbx_strand_id
1 'polypeptide(L)'
;MIIENLKENFKYIVVVDTEFKGQQDEGQLNDPICVVFDEIVNDKQHIFTGKKWKLPYPSKDTIYICHNAIAEAHTFLAAGNKLPEFWWDTFIEDKKLYFGKVDKHSLLAACGRYGIQTISEDLKKYFINKIILANETYTDEQLQTIVNYCKSDVKANKELFLKQIEDIEKTRNLDGPQMVISQALFSGAAVAYTAQVEFNGIHVNNDLLNKIDDAFPYIKRKMIDELNAELDVYENDVLKQHKFDEFVERIGLADVWPLTITGQYKSDEKTLETYEDTHPDIKKFKLAQQFIGARKLKGFIVGPDGKARCSYKMYGLKTGRTNPSTAKHPFNAPKAMRNLIKAPPGKISVNFDYRSQEVAIAAYLSQDPNMMRAVEKNDPYIEIAFINNAVPADATKETHPQLRGLY
;
A
#
# COMPACT_ATOMS: atom_id res chain seq x y z
N MET A 1 24.81 -8.98 -21.09
CA MET A 1 24.08 -10.27 -20.98
C MET A 1 22.57 -10.08 -20.86
N ILE A 2 22.08 -9.34 -19.87
CA ILE A 2 20.63 -9.14 -19.65
C ILE A 2 19.97 -8.47 -20.85
N ILE A 3 20.51 -7.33 -21.33
CA ILE A 3 19.91 -6.59 -22.45
C ILE A 3 19.85 -7.41 -23.75
N GLU A 4 20.86 -8.22 -24.02
CA GLU A 4 20.85 -9.10 -25.22
C GLU A 4 19.81 -10.21 -25.05
N ASN A 5 19.68 -10.79 -23.85
CA ASN A 5 18.63 -11.77 -23.58
C ASN A 5 17.22 -11.16 -23.70
N LEU A 6 17.04 -9.91 -23.29
CA LEU A 6 15.76 -9.20 -23.50
C LEU A 6 15.47 -9.00 -24.98
N LYS A 7 16.47 -8.63 -25.82
CA LYS A 7 16.30 -8.47 -27.27
C LYS A 7 16.00 -9.78 -28.00
N GLU A 8 16.50 -10.90 -27.48
CA GLU A 8 16.22 -12.24 -28.03
C GLU A 8 14.78 -12.69 -27.74
N ASN A 9 14.25 -12.30 -26.56
CA ASN A 9 12.93 -12.75 -26.10
C ASN A 9 11.78 -11.80 -26.40
N PHE A 10 12.08 -10.50 -26.60
CA PHE A 10 11.08 -9.47 -26.85
C PHE A 10 11.36 -8.72 -28.15
N LYS A 11 10.36 -8.68 -29.01
CA LYS A 11 10.44 -7.92 -30.27
C LYS A 11 10.51 -6.40 -30.03
N TYR A 12 9.90 -5.92 -28.95
CA TYR A 12 9.85 -4.51 -28.59
C TYR A 12 10.26 -4.33 -27.12
N ILE A 13 11.17 -3.40 -26.88
CA ILE A 13 11.57 -2.95 -25.55
C ILE A 13 11.21 -1.48 -25.44
N VAL A 14 10.20 -1.15 -24.66
CA VAL A 14 9.55 0.16 -24.70
C VAL A 14 9.65 0.84 -23.35
N VAL A 15 10.33 1.98 -23.30
CA VAL A 15 10.29 2.86 -22.12
C VAL A 15 9.06 3.74 -22.23
N VAL A 16 8.32 3.86 -21.14
CA VAL A 16 7.08 4.62 -21.13
C VAL A 16 6.98 5.49 -19.88
N ASP A 17 6.40 6.65 -20.05
CA ASP A 17 5.98 7.55 -19.00
C ASP A 17 4.66 8.20 -19.35
N THR A 18 3.88 8.58 -18.34
CA THR A 18 2.55 9.15 -18.49
C THR A 18 2.35 10.36 -17.62
N GLU A 19 1.69 11.38 -18.17
CA GLU A 19 1.23 12.52 -17.39
C GLU A 19 -0.30 12.49 -17.25
N PHE A 20 -0.76 12.71 -16.03
CA PHE A 20 -2.18 12.64 -15.67
C PHE A 20 -2.50 13.59 -14.51
N LYS A 21 -3.76 13.97 -14.39
CA LYS A 21 -4.24 14.56 -13.15
C LYS A 21 -4.27 13.48 -12.07
N GLY A 22 -3.51 13.72 -11.00
CA GLY A 22 -3.47 12.84 -9.84
C GLY A 22 -4.81 12.81 -9.12
N GLN A 23 -5.01 11.76 -8.33
CA GLN A 23 -6.11 11.67 -7.41
C GLN A 23 -5.96 12.76 -6.33
N GLN A 24 -6.80 13.78 -6.37
CA GLN A 24 -6.88 14.75 -5.27
C GLN A 24 -7.59 14.14 -4.06
N ASP A 25 -8.53 13.20 -4.32
CA ASP A 25 -9.22 12.40 -3.32
C ASP A 25 -9.08 10.91 -3.63
N GLU A 26 -8.81 10.09 -2.63
CA GLU A 26 -8.86 8.63 -2.75
C GLU A 26 -10.25 8.21 -3.25
N GLY A 27 -10.31 7.36 -4.26
CA GLY A 27 -11.55 6.94 -4.88
C GLY A 27 -11.73 7.39 -6.32
N GLN A 28 -11.03 8.44 -6.76
CA GLN A 28 -11.06 8.88 -8.15
C GLN A 28 -10.03 8.11 -9.00
N LEU A 29 -10.31 8.01 -10.29
CA LEU A 29 -9.40 7.44 -11.28
C LEU A 29 -8.48 8.53 -11.84
N ASN A 30 -7.28 8.13 -12.30
CA ASN A 30 -6.39 9.04 -13.01
C ASN A 30 -7.07 9.60 -14.28
N ASP A 31 -6.85 10.87 -14.55
CA ASP A 31 -7.32 11.53 -15.77
C ASP A 31 -6.11 11.73 -16.72
N PRO A 32 -5.96 10.89 -17.76
CA PRO A 32 -4.79 10.91 -18.63
C PRO A 32 -4.68 12.24 -19.41
N ILE A 33 -3.46 12.77 -19.53
CA ILE A 33 -3.13 13.97 -20.31
C ILE A 33 -2.32 13.58 -21.53
N CYS A 34 -1.19 12.89 -21.34
CA CYS A 34 -0.37 12.37 -22.42
C CYS A 34 0.37 11.10 -22.00
N VAL A 35 0.88 10.39 -22.99
CA VAL A 35 1.78 9.25 -22.85
C VAL A 35 2.85 9.29 -23.92
N VAL A 36 4.07 8.96 -23.54
CA VAL A 36 5.21 8.84 -24.44
C VAL A 36 5.75 7.42 -24.36
N PHE A 37 5.85 6.74 -25.49
CA PHE A 37 6.48 5.44 -25.67
C PHE A 37 7.76 5.62 -26.47
N ASP A 38 8.89 5.15 -25.95
CA ASP A 38 10.19 5.17 -26.63
C ASP A 38 10.69 3.73 -26.80
N GLU A 39 10.52 3.19 -27.99
CA GLU A 39 10.96 1.85 -28.35
C GLU A 39 12.46 1.88 -28.70
N ILE A 40 13.27 1.17 -27.89
CA ILE A 40 14.72 1.35 -27.89
C ILE A 40 15.48 0.48 -28.88
N VAL A 41 14.85 -0.55 -29.47
CA VAL A 41 15.51 -1.44 -30.44
C VAL A 41 15.55 -0.82 -31.84
N ASN A 42 14.42 -0.22 -32.26
CA ASN A 42 14.26 0.40 -33.59
C ASN A 42 14.25 1.93 -33.53
N ASP A 43 14.53 2.53 -32.36
CA ASP A 43 14.57 3.98 -32.13
C ASP A 43 13.29 4.68 -32.59
N LYS A 44 12.12 4.16 -32.18
CA LYS A 44 10.82 4.66 -32.57
C LYS A 44 10.02 5.20 -31.40
N GLN A 45 9.56 6.44 -31.50
CA GLN A 45 8.76 7.09 -30.49
C GLN A 45 7.29 7.24 -30.92
N HIS A 46 6.35 6.94 -29.99
CA HIS A 46 4.93 7.25 -30.15
C HIS A 46 4.48 8.16 -29.01
N ILE A 47 3.66 9.15 -29.36
CA ILE A 47 3.13 10.13 -28.43
C ILE A 47 1.62 10.22 -28.66
N PHE A 48 0.88 10.08 -27.57
CA PHE A 48 -0.56 10.30 -27.59
C PHE A 48 -0.94 11.34 -26.54
N THR A 49 -1.91 12.16 -26.87
CA THR A 49 -2.48 13.17 -25.98
C THR A 49 -3.96 12.89 -25.78
N GLY A 50 -4.50 13.35 -24.64
CA GLY A 50 -5.90 13.19 -24.28
C GLY A 50 -6.20 11.85 -23.59
N LYS A 51 -7.49 11.66 -23.32
CA LYS A 51 -7.97 10.61 -22.40
C LYS A 51 -8.06 9.22 -23.02
N LYS A 52 -8.06 9.08 -24.33
CA LYS A 52 -8.27 7.80 -25.02
C LYS A 52 -7.22 7.58 -26.11
N TRP A 53 -6.51 6.48 -26.01
CA TRP A 53 -5.50 6.04 -26.95
C TRP A 53 -5.33 4.52 -26.87
N LYS A 54 -4.58 3.93 -27.79
CA LYS A 54 -4.31 2.50 -27.82
C LYS A 54 -2.83 2.23 -27.69
N LEU A 55 -2.50 1.12 -27.02
CA LEU A 55 -1.12 0.64 -26.94
C LEU A 55 -0.55 0.44 -28.36
N PRO A 56 0.62 1.01 -28.68
CA PRO A 56 1.19 0.96 -30.02
C PRO A 56 1.83 -0.40 -30.36
N TYR A 57 2.07 -1.25 -29.38
CA TYR A 57 2.77 -2.53 -29.54
C TYR A 57 1.96 -3.70 -28.95
N PRO A 58 2.08 -4.93 -29.53
CA PRO A 58 1.41 -6.12 -29.03
C PRO A 58 1.91 -6.50 -27.65
N SER A 59 0.99 -6.80 -26.73
CA SER A 59 1.31 -7.11 -25.32
C SER A 59 2.27 -8.28 -25.12
N LYS A 60 2.14 -9.34 -25.94
CA LYS A 60 2.94 -10.58 -25.81
C LYS A 60 4.39 -10.47 -26.28
N ASP A 61 4.66 -9.49 -27.17
CA ASP A 61 5.98 -9.35 -27.79
C ASP A 61 6.75 -8.14 -27.23
N THR A 62 6.19 -7.48 -26.21
CA THR A 62 6.69 -6.21 -25.69
C THR A 62 6.93 -6.26 -24.20
N ILE A 63 8.10 -5.78 -23.78
CA ILE A 63 8.36 -5.41 -22.40
C ILE A 63 8.22 -3.90 -22.22
N TYR A 64 7.41 -3.47 -21.26
CA TYR A 64 7.23 -2.06 -20.90
C TYR A 64 8.09 -1.71 -19.69
N ILE A 65 8.93 -0.70 -19.85
CA ILE A 65 9.87 -0.20 -18.84
C ILE A 65 9.34 1.12 -18.32
N CYS A 66 9.10 1.21 -17.03
CA CYS A 66 8.62 2.43 -16.36
C CYS A 66 9.27 2.61 -14.99
N HIS A 67 9.02 3.75 -14.36
CA HIS A 67 9.48 4.05 -13.02
C HIS A 67 8.29 4.20 -12.08
N ASN A 68 7.95 3.14 -11.33
CA ASN A 68 6.74 2.98 -10.53
C ASN A 68 5.49 2.71 -11.40
N ALA A 69 5.46 1.54 -12.01
CA ALA A 69 4.46 1.07 -12.98
C ALA A 69 2.99 1.22 -12.54
N ILE A 70 2.72 1.51 -11.26
CA ILE A 70 1.36 1.82 -10.79
C ILE A 70 0.78 3.01 -11.56
N ALA A 71 1.56 4.07 -11.78
CA ALA A 71 1.09 5.28 -12.45
C ALA A 71 0.71 5.03 -13.91
N GLU A 72 1.61 4.37 -14.67
CA GLU A 72 1.39 4.01 -16.07
C GLU A 72 0.24 3.02 -16.23
N ALA A 73 0.20 1.98 -15.38
CA ALA A 73 -0.87 0.98 -15.41
C ALA A 73 -2.25 1.60 -15.13
N HIS A 74 -2.36 2.49 -14.15
CA HIS A 74 -3.59 3.26 -13.91
C HIS A 74 -3.99 4.09 -15.12
N THR A 75 -3.04 4.77 -15.74
CA THR A 75 -3.29 5.62 -16.92
C THR A 75 -3.70 4.77 -18.13
N PHE A 76 -3.09 3.59 -18.32
CA PHE A 76 -3.47 2.65 -19.38
C PHE A 76 -4.92 2.16 -19.20
N LEU A 77 -5.29 1.78 -17.98
CA LEU A 77 -6.65 1.37 -17.67
C LEU A 77 -7.66 2.50 -17.85
N ALA A 78 -7.33 3.71 -17.40
CA ALA A 78 -8.17 4.89 -17.57
C ALA A 78 -8.37 5.27 -19.05
N ALA A 79 -7.33 5.09 -19.89
CA ALA A 79 -7.43 5.25 -21.33
C ALA A 79 -8.24 4.15 -22.03
N GLY A 80 -8.61 3.08 -21.33
CA GLY A 80 -9.41 1.95 -21.84
C GLY A 80 -8.59 0.84 -22.48
N ASN A 81 -7.31 0.74 -22.11
CA ASN A 81 -6.46 -0.38 -22.50
C ASN A 81 -6.51 -1.51 -21.46
N LYS A 82 -6.18 -2.73 -21.90
CA LYS A 82 -5.81 -3.81 -21.01
C LYS A 82 -4.34 -3.63 -20.61
N LEU A 83 -3.98 -4.11 -19.42
CA LEU A 83 -2.57 -4.07 -19.02
C LEU A 83 -1.73 -5.00 -19.90
N PRO A 84 -0.53 -4.56 -20.31
CA PRO A 84 0.48 -5.42 -20.91
C PRO A 84 0.87 -6.59 -20.01
N GLU A 85 1.42 -7.64 -20.62
CA GLU A 85 1.82 -8.85 -19.90
C GLU A 85 3.16 -8.67 -19.19
N PHE A 86 4.12 -7.99 -19.81
CA PHE A 86 5.49 -7.89 -19.32
C PHE A 86 5.87 -6.47 -18.95
N TRP A 87 6.36 -6.31 -17.73
CA TRP A 87 6.77 -5.03 -17.14
C TRP A 87 8.13 -5.14 -16.49
N TRP A 88 8.94 -4.11 -16.68
CA TRP A 88 10.16 -3.88 -15.92
C TRP A 88 10.02 -2.56 -15.17
N ASP A 89 10.06 -2.61 -13.85
CA ASP A 89 9.88 -1.42 -13.01
C ASP A 89 11.22 -0.98 -12.42
N THR A 90 11.80 0.09 -12.95
CA THR A 90 13.08 0.63 -12.49
C THR A 90 13.04 1.15 -11.05
N PHE A 91 11.87 1.56 -10.54
CA PHE A 91 11.69 1.91 -9.13
C PHE A 91 11.84 0.69 -8.20
N ILE A 92 11.28 -0.44 -8.59
CA ILE A 92 11.40 -1.68 -7.81
C ILE A 92 12.82 -2.25 -7.90
N GLU A 93 13.43 -2.21 -9.08
CA GLU A 93 14.83 -2.65 -9.21
C GLU A 93 15.78 -1.74 -8.42
N ASP A 94 15.55 -0.44 -8.37
CA ASP A 94 16.26 0.49 -7.51
C ASP A 94 16.09 0.15 -6.01
N LYS A 95 14.87 -0.18 -5.59
CA LYS A 95 14.63 -0.66 -4.23
C LYS A 95 15.37 -1.95 -3.90
N LYS A 96 15.43 -2.93 -4.82
CA LYS A 96 16.17 -4.18 -4.61
C LYS A 96 17.68 -3.95 -4.51
N LEU A 97 18.25 -3.07 -5.34
CA LEU A 97 19.68 -2.74 -5.33
C LEU A 97 20.11 -1.99 -4.07
N TYR A 98 19.26 -1.09 -3.59
CA TYR A 98 19.59 -0.14 -2.52
C TYR A 98 18.70 -0.28 -1.27
N PHE A 99 18.03 -1.41 -1.09
CA PHE A 99 17.11 -1.64 0.05
C PHE A 99 17.83 -1.44 1.39
N GLY A 100 17.27 -0.56 2.22
CA GLY A 100 17.85 -0.21 3.53
C GLY A 100 19.14 0.63 3.48
N LYS A 101 19.65 0.96 2.29
CA LYS A 101 20.85 1.80 2.12
C LYS A 101 20.50 3.26 1.82
N VAL A 102 19.34 3.52 1.26
CA VAL A 102 18.87 4.85 0.89
C VAL A 102 17.39 5.04 1.23
N ASP A 103 16.99 6.28 1.49
CA ASP A 103 15.61 6.61 1.87
C ASP A 103 14.71 6.97 0.68
N LYS A 104 15.30 7.41 -0.44
CA LYS A 104 14.57 7.92 -1.60
C LYS A 104 14.86 7.11 -2.86
N HIS A 105 13.79 6.67 -3.51
CA HIS A 105 13.80 5.88 -4.74
C HIS A 105 13.06 6.55 -5.91
N SER A 106 12.69 7.84 -5.80
CA SER A 106 12.09 8.57 -6.93
C SER A 106 13.01 8.59 -8.14
N LEU A 107 12.46 8.80 -9.35
CA LEU A 107 13.26 8.86 -10.59
C LEU A 107 14.43 9.84 -10.45
N LEU A 108 14.17 11.04 -9.93
CA LEU A 108 15.21 12.04 -9.66
C LEU A 108 16.32 11.49 -8.72
N ALA A 109 15.95 10.84 -7.61
CA ALA A 109 16.91 10.30 -6.67
C ALA A 109 17.70 9.11 -7.25
N ALA A 110 17.02 8.23 -7.98
CA ALA A 110 17.65 7.11 -8.67
C ALA A 110 18.63 7.60 -9.74
N CYS A 111 18.21 8.51 -10.62
CA CYS A 111 19.05 9.11 -11.65
C CYS A 111 20.26 9.84 -11.04
N GLY A 112 20.09 10.54 -9.93
CA GLY A 112 21.19 11.22 -9.23
C GLY A 112 22.31 10.28 -8.78
N ARG A 113 21.98 9.04 -8.37
CA ARG A 113 22.99 8.03 -8.00
C ARG A 113 23.87 7.59 -9.19
N TYR A 114 23.33 7.65 -10.38
CA TYR A 114 24.03 7.26 -11.62
C TYR A 114 24.57 8.47 -12.41
N GLY A 115 24.46 9.68 -11.87
CA GLY A 115 24.90 10.90 -12.57
C GLY A 115 24.10 11.24 -13.83
N ILE A 116 22.86 10.75 -13.92
CA ILE A 116 21.94 11.01 -15.03
C ILE A 116 21.28 12.37 -14.82
N GLN A 117 21.32 13.21 -15.84
CA GLN A 117 20.67 14.53 -15.79
C GLN A 117 19.15 14.41 -15.86
N THR A 118 18.48 15.09 -14.93
CA THR A 118 17.03 15.23 -14.88
C THR A 118 16.67 16.70 -14.62
N ILE A 119 15.39 17.03 -14.73
CA ILE A 119 14.93 18.35 -14.27
C ILE A 119 15.04 18.46 -12.77
N SER A 120 15.21 19.69 -12.25
CA SER A 120 15.29 19.93 -10.82
C SER A 120 13.96 19.62 -10.10
N GLU A 121 14.04 19.31 -8.79
CA GLU A 121 12.84 19.04 -7.96
C GLU A 121 11.88 20.24 -7.94
N ASP A 122 12.42 21.47 -7.92
CA ASP A 122 11.63 22.70 -7.91
C ASP A 122 10.88 22.89 -9.23
N LEU A 123 11.54 22.62 -10.37
CA LEU A 123 10.91 22.68 -11.68
C LEU A 123 9.81 21.61 -11.80
N LYS A 124 10.06 20.39 -11.32
CA LYS A 124 9.05 19.34 -11.24
C LYS A 124 7.82 19.75 -10.43
N LYS A 125 8.03 20.30 -9.24
CA LYS A 125 6.94 20.82 -8.39
C LYS A 125 6.17 21.95 -9.08
N TYR A 126 6.87 22.84 -9.79
CA TYR A 126 6.24 23.91 -10.56
C TYR A 126 5.34 23.33 -11.67
N PHE A 127 5.82 22.36 -12.46
CA PHE A 127 5.03 21.70 -13.50
C PHE A 127 3.76 21.06 -12.93
N ILE A 128 3.91 20.24 -11.89
CA ILE A 128 2.78 19.54 -11.28
C ILE A 128 1.75 20.56 -10.75
N ASN A 129 2.17 21.50 -9.92
CA ASN A 129 1.24 22.36 -9.20
C ASN A 129 0.69 23.52 -10.04
N LYS A 130 1.48 24.07 -10.97
CA LYS A 130 1.13 25.28 -11.71
C LYS A 130 0.63 25.02 -13.14
N ILE A 131 0.96 23.87 -13.70
CA ILE A 131 0.53 23.51 -15.04
C ILE A 131 -0.48 22.38 -15.00
N ILE A 132 -0.14 21.22 -14.41
CA ILE A 132 -1.01 20.04 -14.43
C ILE A 132 -2.24 20.20 -13.53
N LEU A 133 -2.05 20.51 -12.26
CA LEU A 133 -3.14 20.57 -11.27
C LEU A 133 -3.94 21.87 -11.31
N ALA A 134 -3.33 22.98 -11.72
CA ALA A 134 -3.98 24.28 -11.72
C ALA A 134 -5.00 24.49 -12.87
N ASN A 135 -4.95 23.65 -13.92
CA ASN A 135 -5.79 23.83 -15.09
C ASN A 135 -6.74 22.66 -15.29
N GLU A 136 -8.00 22.92 -15.65
CA GLU A 136 -8.95 21.87 -16.03
C GLU A 136 -8.75 21.41 -17.48
N THR A 137 -8.38 22.33 -18.34
CA THR A 137 -8.04 22.12 -19.76
C THR A 137 -6.70 22.78 -20.05
N TYR A 138 -6.02 22.36 -21.11
CA TYR A 138 -4.70 22.85 -21.49
C TYR A 138 -4.75 23.54 -22.83
N THR A 139 -4.01 24.66 -22.96
CA THR A 139 -3.69 25.23 -24.28
C THR A 139 -2.70 24.33 -25.03
N ASP A 140 -2.58 24.49 -26.35
CA ASP A 140 -1.62 23.72 -27.14
C ASP A 140 -0.17 23.89 -26.63
N GLU A 141 0.19 25.12 -26.21
CA GLU A 141 1.51 25.41 -25.63
C GLU A 141 1.73 24.69 -24.30
N GLN A 142 0.73 24.70 -23.41
CA GLN A 142 0.78 23.97 -22.14
C GLN A 142 0.87 22.45 -22.39
N LEU A 143 0.07 21.92 -23.32
CA LEU A 143 0.10 20.50 -23.67
C LEU A 143 1.46 20.09 -24.24
N GLN A 144 2.04 20.92 -25.13
CA GLN A 144 3.38 20.67 -25.67
C GLN A 144 4.44 20.68 -24.56
N THR A 145 4.29 21.57 -23.59
CA THR A 145 5.18 21.67 -22.42
C THR A 145 5.08 20.40 -21.55
N ILE A 146 3.86 19.89 -21.30
CA ILE A 146 3.63 18.64 -20.58
C ILE A 146 4.25 17.45 -21.35
N VAL A 147 4.04 17.37 -22.66
CA VAL A 147 4.63 16.32 -23.49
C VAL A 147 6.16 16.36 -23.47
N ASN A 148 6.77 17.55 -23.52
CA ASN A 148 8.23 17.68 -23.43
C ASN A 148 8.77 17.24 -22.07
N TYR A 149 8.02 17.51 -21.00
CA TYR A 149 8.33 17.04 -19.67
C TYR A 149 8.29 15.50 -19.60
N CYS A 150 7.20 14.87 -20.04
CA CYS A 150 7.07 13.42 -20.14
C CYS A 150 8.21 12.78 -20.98
N LYS A 151 8.59 13.38 -22.11
CA LYS A 151 9.75 12.94 -22.91
C LYS A 151 11.06 12.98 -22.11
N SER A 152 11.25 13.99 -21.27
CA SER A 152 12.46 14.10 -20.45
C SER A 152 12.55 12.99 -19.39
N ASP A 153 11.41 12.63 -18.80
CA ASP A 153 11.33 11.54 -17.82
C ASP A 153 11.51 10.18 -18.50
N VAL A 154 10.95 9.95 -19.70
CA VAL A 154 11.24 8.76 -20.55
C VAL A 154 12.73 8.63 -20.86
N LYS A 155 13.39 9.72 -21.29
CA LYS A 155 14.82 9.71 -21.57
C LYS A 155 15.65 9.36 -20.33
N ALA A 156 15.35 9.99 -19.19
CA ALA A 156 16.04 9.74 -17.94
C ALA A 156 15.84 8.30 -17.46
N ASN A 157 14.62 7.75 -17.58
CA ASN A 157 14.33 6.37 -17.20
C ASN A 157 14.99 5.35 -18.14
N LYS A 158 15.12 5.65 -19.43
CA LYS A 158 15.89 4.83 -20.40
C LYS A 158 17.37 4.69 -19.97
N GLU A 159 18.00 5.81 -19.65
CA GLU A 159 19.39 5.82 -19.18
C GLU A 159 19.50 5.09 -17.83
N LEU A 160 18.57 5.31 -16.90
CA LEU A 160 18.52 4.63 -15.61
C LEU A 160 18.39 3.11 -15.77
N PHE A 161 17.48 2.64 -16.62
CA PHE A 161 17.30 1.22 -16.92
C PHE A 161 18.61 0.56 -17.38
N LEU A 162 19.33 1.18 -18.32
CA LEU A 162 20.59 0.64 -18.82
C LEU A 162 21.66 0.58 -17.73
N LYS A 163 21.77 1.62 -16.89
CA LYS A 163 22.72 1.66 -15.78
C LYS A 163 22.38 0.66 -14.67
N GLN A 164 21.09 0.48 -14.37
CA GLN A 164 20.65 -0.53 -13.41
C GLN A 164 20.97 -1.95 -13.89
N ILE A 165 20.79 -2.24 -15.18
CA ILE A 165 21.19 -3.54 -15.77
C ILE A 165 22.69 -3.80 -15.54
N GLU A 166 23.56 -2.81 -15.80
CA GLU A 166 25.00 -2.93 -15.56
C GLU A 166 25.31 -3.27 -14.09
N ASP A 167 24.62 -2.63 -13.14
CA ASP A 167 24.79 -2.88 -11.70
C ASP A 167 24.23 -4.24 -11.27
N ILE A 168 23.09 -4.63 -11.81
CA ILE A 168 22.48 -5.93 -11.55
C ILE A 168 23.42 -7.04 -12.05
N GLU A 169 23.99 -6.91 -13.25
CA GLU A 169 24.95 -7.88 -13.79
C GLU A 169 26.21 -8.02 -12.92
N LYS A 170 26.68 -6.92 -12.31
CA LYS A 170 27.83 -6.95 -11.40
C LYS A 170 27.52 -7.57 -10.04
N THR A 171 26.32 -7.29 -9.49
CA THR A 171 25.96 -7.66 -8.12
C THR A 171 25.29 -9.02 -8.01
N ARG A 172 24.64 -9.49 -9.07
CA ARG A 172 23.83 -10.72 -9.11
C ARG A 172 24.30 -11.72 -10.16
N ASN A 173 25.57 -11.72 -10.50
CA ASN A 173 26.16 -12.59 -11.52
C ASN A 173 26.00 -14.10 -11.24
N LEU A 174 25.85 -14.48 -9.97
CA LEU A 174 25.63 -15.87 -9.55
C LEU A 174 24.22 -16.39 -9.85
N ASP A 175 23.22 -15.50 -9.96
CA ASP A 175 21.83 -15.89 -10.21
C ASP A 175 21.58 -16.28 -11.68
N GLY A 176 22.48 -15.85 -12.58
CA GLY A 176 22.31 -15.98 -14.04
C GLY A 176 21.29 -14.98 -14.61
N PRO A 177 21.44 -14.58 -15.90
CA PRO A 177 20.59 -13.55 -16.51
C PRO A 177 19.12 -13.93 -16.57
N GLN A 178 18.80 -15.20 -16.82
CA GLN A 178 17.42 -15.69 -16.91
C GLN A 178 16.65 -15.56 -15.59
N MET A 179 17.30 -15.89 -14.47
CA MET A 179 16.70 -15.77 -13.14
C MET A 179 16.44 -14.30 -12.80
N VAL A 180 17.40 -13.42 -13.07
CA VAL A 180 17.27 -11.97 -12.83
C VAL A 180 16.11 -11.37 -13.64
N ILE A 181 16.04 -11.71 -14.93
CA ILE A 181 14.96 -11.26 -15.82
C ILE A 181 13.62 -11.76 -15.30
N SER A 182 13.50 -13.05 -14.97
CA SER A 182 12.25 -13.63 -14.45
C SER A 182 11.79 -12.93 -13.17
N GLN A 183 12.69 -12.62 -12.26
CA GLN A 183 12.37 -11.89 -11.02
C GLN A 183 11.99 -10.44 -11.28
N ALA A 184 12.62 -9.75 -12.23
CA ALA A 184 12.30 -8.37 -12.59
C ALA A 184 10.91 -8.30 -13.25
N LEU A 185 10.62 -9.21 -14.19
CA LEU A 185 9.32 -9.30 -14.85
C LEU A 185 8.20 -9.64 -13.87
N PHE A 186 8.43 -10.59 -12.96
CA PHE A 186 7.48 -10.92 -11.91
C PHE A 186 7.17 -9.73 -11.01
N SER A 187 8.21 -9.00 -10.58
CA SER A 187 8.04 -7.82 -9.72
C SER A 187 7.34 -6.68 -10.44
N GLY A 188 7.70 -6.42 -11.69
CA GLY A 188 7.06 -5.39 -12.53
C GLY A 188 5.59 -5.70 -12.77
N ALA A 189 5.27 -6.96 -13.10
CA ALA A 189 3.89 -7.41 -13.24
C ALA A 189 3.11 -7.26 -11.94
N ALA A 190 3.68 -7.61 -10.79
CA ALA A 190 3.03 -7.46 -9.49
C ALA A 190 2.66 -5.99 -9.20
N VAL A 191 3.53 -5.04 -9.58
CA VAL A 191 3.26 -3.60 -9.45
C VAL A 191 2.12 -3.18 -10.37
N ALA A 192 2.17 -3.53 -11.65
CA ALA A 192 1.14 -3.18 -12.63
C ALA A 192 -0.23 -3.79 -12.26
N TYR A 193 -0.26 -5.05 -11.82
CA TYR A 193 -1.52 -5.67 -11.37
C TYR A 193 -2.03 -5.12 -10.04
N THR A 194 -1.17 -4.58 -9.18
CA THR A 194 -1.62 -3.81 -8.01
C THR A 194 -2.41 -2.57 -8.45
N ALA A 195 -1.98 -1.88 -9.50
CA ALA A 195 -2.76 -0.79 -10.09
C ALA A 195 -4.14 -1.27 -10.60
N GLN A 196 -4.23 -2.48 -11.15
CA GLN A 196 -5.54 -3.06 -11.54
C GLN A 196 -6.45 -3.27 -10.31
N VAL A 197 -5.89 -3.69 -9.17
CA VAL A 197 -6.65 -3.81 -7.91
C VAL A 197 -7.14 -2.44 -7.44
N GLU A 198 -6.27 -1.44 -7.44
CA GLU A 198 -6.61 -0.05 -7.10
C GLU A 198 -7.68 0.50 -8.04
N PHE A 199 -7.52 0.30 -9.36
CA PHE A 199 -8.47 0.74 -10.39
C PHE A 199 -9.85 0.09 -10.22
N ASN A 200 -9.89 -1.21 -9.96
CA ASN A 200 -11.14 -1.95 -9.76
C ASN A 200 -11.89 -1.45 -8.52
N GLY A 201 -11.16 -1.08 -7.47
CA GLY A 201 -11.73 -0.63 -6.21
C GLY A 201 -12.53 -1.70 -5.48
N ILE A 202 -13.02 -1.36 -4.31
CA ILE A 202 -13.77 -2.22 -3.40
C ILE A 202 -15.21 -1.71 -3.34
N HIS A 203 -16.19 -2.56 -3.64
CA HIS A 203 -17.59 -2.20 -3.55
C HIS A 203 -17.99 -2.01 -2.08
N VAL A 204 -18.69 -0.91 -1.82
CA VAL A 204 -19.20 -0.52 -0.49
C VAL A 204 -20.70 -0.47 -0.53
N ASN A 205 -21.34 -0.89 0.57
CA ASN A 205 -22.77 -0.71 0.77
C ASN A 205 -23.05 0.76 1.15
N ASN A 206 -23.20 1.61 0.13
CA ASN A 206 -23.37 3.05 0.31
C ASN A 206 -24.63 3.42 1.08
N ASP A 207 -25.73 2.68 0.90
CA ASP A 207 -26.98 2.92 1.64
C ASP A 207 -26.78 2.70 3.15
N LEU A 208 -26.06 1.64 3.51
CA LEU A 208 -25.71 1.37 4.90
C LEU A 208 -24.69 2.38 5.43
N LEU A 209 -23.69 2.75 4.64
CA LEU A 209 -22.70 3.76 5.01
C LEU A 209 -23.38 5.09 5.32
N ASN A 210 -24.26 5.56 4.44
CA ASN A 210 -25.02 6.81 4.64
C ASN A 210 -25.90 6.75 5.91
N LYS A 211 -26.61 5.63 6.13
CA LYS A 211 -27.41 5.44 7.36
C LYS A 211 -26.54 5.47 8.63
N ILE A 212 -25.36 4.92 8.58
CA ILE A 212 -24.42 4.95 9.72
C ILE A 212 -23.90 6.38 9.91
N ASP A 213 -23.52 7.08 8.84
CA ASP A 213 -23.01 8.45 8.92
C ASP A 213 -24.08 9.40 9.48
N ASP A 214 -25.34 9.25 9.06
CA ASP A 214 -26.47 10.04 9.58
C ASP A 214 -26.76 9.74 11.05
N ALA A 215 -26.69 8.49 11.46
CA ALA A 215 -26.95 8.06 12.83
C ALA A 215 -25.76 8.28 13.78
N PHE A 216 -24.54 8.37 13.26
CA PHE A 216 -23.31 8.38 14.07
C PHE A 216 -23.24 9.52 15.10
N PRO A 217 -23.61 10.78 14.78
CA PRO A 217 -23.62 11.86 15.78
C PRO A 217 -24.54 11.56 16.98
N TYR A 218 -25.71 10.99 16.71
CA TYR A 218 -26.66 10.60 17.76
C TYR A 218 -26.12 9.45 18.61
N ILE A 219 -25.63 8.40 17.97
CA ILE A 219 -25.06 7.22 18.65
C ILE A 219 -23.85 7.64 19.49
N LYS A 220 -22.96 8.47 18.91
CA LYS A 220 -21.80 9.01 19.61
C LYS A 220 -22.21 9.73 20.89
N ARG A 221 -23.17 10.66 20.80
CA ARG A 221 -23.65 11.41 21.96
C ARG A 221 -24.22 10.49 23.01
N LYS A 222 -25.10 9.56 22.63
CA LYS A 222 -25.68 8.59 23.56
C LYS A 222 -24.61 7.76 24.27
N MET A 223 -23.61 7.29 23.57
CA MET A 223 -22.48 6.54 24.17
C MET A 223 -21.67 7.41 25.14
N ILE A 224 -21.43 8.67 24.81
CA ILE A 224 -20.72 9.61 25.69
C ILE A 224 -21.55 9.87 26.96
N ASP A 225 -22.84 10.08 26.83
CA ASP A 225 -23.75 10.31 27.95
C ASP A 225 -23.77 9.09 28.91
N GLU A 226 -23.89 7.88 28.34
CA GLU A 226 -23.85 6.63 29.10
C GLU A 226 -22.51 6.42 29.79
N LEU A 227 -21.39 6.69 29.09
CA LEU A 227 -20.04 6.57 29.66
C LEU A 227 -19.79 7.61 30.74
N ASN A 228 -20.22 8.86 30.54
CA ASN A 228 -20.04 9.95 31.48
C ASN A 228 -20.88 9.75 32.78
N ALA A 229 -22.01 9.07 32.69
CA ALA A 229 -22.78 8.73 33.90
C ALA A 229 -21.97 7.91 34.91
N GLU A 230 -20.96 7.17 34.44
CA GLU A 230 -20.10 6.33 35.27
C GLU A 230 -18.66 6.89 35.43
N LEU A 231 -18.07 7.38 34.33
CA LEU A 231 -16.66 7.72 34.29
C LEU A 231 -16.38 9.24 34.32
N ASP A 232 -17.31 10.07 33.85
CA ASP A 232 -17.20 11.53 33.78
C ASP A 232 -15.88 12.02 33.12
N VAL A 233 -15.55 11.52 31.94
CA VAL A 233 -14.28 11.82 31.25
C VAL A 233 -14.45 12.74 30.04
N TYR A 234 -15.69 12.93 29.53
CA TYR A 234 -15.99 13.79 28.39
C TYR A 234 -16.73 15.07 28.81
N GLU A 235 -16.46 16.14 28.06
CA GLU A 235 -17.20 17.39 28.17
C GLU A 235 -17.42 17.96 26.77
N ASN A 236 -18.66 18.30 26.44
CA ASN A 236 -19.06 18.74 25.09
C ASN A 236 -18.58 17.80 23.99
N ASP A 237 -18.78 16.49 24.18
CA ASP A 237 -18.39 15.41 23.26
C ASP A 237 -16.85 15.29 23.02
N VAL A 238 -16.05 15.91 23.86
CA VAL A 238 -14.58 15.92 23.79
C VAL A 238 -13.99 15.33 25.08
N LEU A 239 -13.08 14.38 24.94
CA LEU A 239 -12.30 13.87 26.06
C LEU A 239 -11.50 15.01 26.70
N LYS A 240 -11.63 15.20 27.99
CA LYS A 240 -10.87 16.20 28.77
C LYS A 240 -9.77 15.53 29.56
N GLN A 241 -8.55 16.00 29.36
CA GLN A 241 -7.38 15.39 29.99
C GLN A 241 -7.47 15.43 31.51
N HIS A 242 -7.84 16.57 32.12
CA HIS A 242 -7.96 16.69 33.56
C HIS A 242 -8.98 15.70 34.14
N LYS A 243 -10.13 15.50 33.46
CA LYS A 243 -11.13 14.50 33.89
C LYS A 243 -10.65 13.05 33.71
N PHE A 244 -9.84 12.80 32.70
CA PHE A 244 -9.18 11.51 32.54
C PHE A 244 -8.14 11.28 33.63
N ASP A 245 -7.39 12.31 34.02
CA ASP A 245 -6.43 12.25 35.10
C ASP A 245 -7.13 11.93 36.44
N GLU A 246 -8.24 12.62 36.75
CA GLU A 246 -9.10 12.32 37.90
C GLU A 246 -9.70 10.89 37.85
N PHE A 247 -10.03 10.39 36.67
CA PHE A 247 -10.49 9.02 36.48
C PHE A 247 -9.38 8.02 36.85
N VAL A 248 -8.15 8.20 36.38
CA VAL A 248 -7.01 7.32 36.71
C VAL A 248 -6.72 7.30 38.22
N GLU A 249 -6.79 8.46 38.88
CA GLU A 249 -6.64 8.60 40.33
C GLU A 249 -7.76 7.85 41.08
N ARG A 250 -9.00 8.03 40.65
CA ARG A 250 -10.19 7.43 41.26
C ARG A 250 -10.18 5.90 41.21
N ILE A 251 -9.64 5.30 40.12
CA ILE A 251 -9.51 3.84 40.02
C ILE A 251 -8.23 3.28 40.72
N GLY A 252 -7.47 4.16 41.39
CA GLY A 252 -6.32 3.77 42.20
C GLY A 252 -5.07 3.33 41.44
N LEU A 253 -4.90 3.79 40.22
CA LEU A 253 -3.77 3.43 39.34
C LEU A 253 -2.76 4.57 39.13
N ALA A 254 -2.88 5.69 39.87
CA ALA A 254 -2.05 6.86 39.73
C ALA A 254 -0.55 6.56 39.79
N ASP A 255 -0.13 5.72 40.74
CA ASP A 255 1.28 5.41 40.98
C ASP A 255 1.94 4.56 39.88
N VAL A 256 1.15 3.85 39.09
CA VAL A 256 1.66 2.92 38.07
C VAL A 256 1.31 3.33 36.64
N TRP A 257 0.46 4.33 36.48
CA TRP A 257 0.01 4.76 35.14
C TRP A 257 1.07 5.60 34.41
N PRO A 258 1.38 5.29 33.14
CA PRO A 258 2.38 6.01 32.38
C PRO A 258 2.01 7.48 32.14
N LEU A 259 3.01 8.37 32.28
CA LEU A 259 2.85 9.80 32.02
C LEU A 259 3.35 10.16 30.62
N THR A 260 2.75 11.23 30.07
CA THR A 260 3.27 11.94 28.90
C THR A 260 4.50 12.76 29.29
N ILE A 261 5.21 13.31 28.31
CA ILE A 261 6.35 14.23 28.54
C ILE A 261 5.91 15.48 29.33
N THR A 262 4.64 15.85 29.25
CA THR A 262 4.05 17.01 29.95
C THR A 262 3.48 16.64 31.33
N GLY A 263 3.69 15.41 31.82
CA GLY A 263 3.29 14.97 33.15
C GLY A 263 1.81 14.59 33.30
N GLN A 264 1.06 14.43 32.21
CA GLN A 264 -0.33 14.00 32.21
C GLN A 264 -0.43 12.49 32.01
N TYR A 265 -1.47 11.84 32.50
CA TYR A 265 -1.68 10.40 32.27
C TYR A 265 -1.97 10.11 30.79
N LYS A 266 -1.33 9.06 30.26
CA LYS A 266 -1.52 8.65 28.86
C LYS A 266 -2.88 8.02 28.64
N SER A 267 -3.62 8.52 27.64
CA SER A 267 -4.91 7.96 27.24
C SER A 267 -4.85 7.25 25.88
N ASP A 268 -3.64 6.90 25.40
CA ASP A 268 -3.45 6.21 24.13
C ASP A 268 -3.86 4.72 24.21
N GLU A 269 -4.22 4.15 23.06
CA GLU A 269 -4.74 2.79 22.93
C GLU A 269 -3.81 1.74 23.55
N LYS A 270 -2.49 1.87 23.34
CA LYS A 270 -1.49 0.93 23.85
C LYS A 270 -1.42 0.94 25.37
N THR A 271 -1.49 2.11 26.00
CA THR A 271 -1.55 2.24 27.45
C THR A 271 -2.83 1.59 27.98
N LEU A 272 -3.97 1.90 27.38
CA LEU A 272 -5.24 1.30 27.77
C LEU A 272 -5.25 -0.23 27.64
N GLU A 273 -4.65 -0.78 26.58
CA GLU A 273 -4.49 -2.24 26.40
C GLU A 273 -3.66 -2.90 27.50
N THR A 274 -2.61 -2.22 27.95
CA THR A 274 -1.75 -2.74 29.02
C THR A 274 -2.51 -2.90 30.33
N TYR A 275 -3.47 -2.00 30.62
CA TYR A 275 -4.18 -1.95 31.90
C TYR A 275 -5.65 -2.42 31.83
N GLU A 276 -6.17 -2.83 30.66
CA GLU A 276 -7.60 -3.17 30.50
C GLU A 276 -8.10 -4.32 31.37
N ASP A 277 -7.21 -5.24 31.75
CA ASP A 277 -7.55 -6.36 32.61
C ASP A 277 -7.42 -6.04 34.13
N THR A 278 -6.87 -4.86 34.46
CA THR A 278 -6.69 -4.45 35.86
C THR A 278 -7.95 -3.81 36.46
N HIS A 279 -8.76 -3.15 35.62
CA HIS A 279 -10.00 -2.52 36.05
C HIS A 279 -11.06 -2.53 34.93
N PRO A 280 -12.31 -2.94 35.19
CA PRO A 280 -13.37 -3.08 34.16
C PRO A 280 -13.69 -1.77 33.43
N ASP A 281 -13.56 -0.62 34.12
CA ASP A 281 -13.85 0.69 33.55
C ASP A 281 -12.82 1.09 32.48
N ILE A 282 -11.57 0.61 32.56
CA ILE A 282 -10.56 0.86 31.53
C ILE A 282 -10.97 0.18 30.22
N LYS A 283 -11.40 -1.07 30.28
CA LYS A 283 -11.90 -1.79 29.11
C LYS A 283 -13.12 -1.12 28.50
N LYS A 284 -14.06 -0.67 29.35
CA LYS A 284 -15.25 0.08 28.93
C LYS A 284 -14.86 1.40 28.25
N PHE A 285 -13.96 2.17 28.86
CA PHE A 285 -13.45 3.42 28.30
C PHE A 285 -12.73 3.19 26.96
N LYS A 286 -11.83 2.19 26.89
CA LYS A 286 -11.12 1.84 25.65
C LYS A 286 -12.06 1.51 24.49
N LEU A 287 -13.07 0.66 24.74
CA LEU A 287 -14.06 0.30 23.71
C LEU A 287 -14.85 1.51 23.24
N ALA A 288 -15.28 2.37 24.16
CA ALA A 288 -15.99 3.60 23.82
C ALA A 288 -15.09 4.57 23.06
N GLN A 289 -13.83 4.75 23.48
CA GLN A 289 -12.87 5.61 22.79
C GLN A 289 -12.58 5.11 21.35
N GLN A 290 -12.42 3.80 21.18
CA GLN A 290 -12.26 3.20 19.85
C GLN A 290 -13.48 3.47 18.96
N PHE A 291 -14.70 3.40 19.48
CA PHE A 291 -15.90 3.68 18.71
C PHE A 291 -16.07 5.19 18.46
N ILE A 292 -15.93 6.02 19.47
CA ILE A 292 -16.02 7.50 19.37
C ILE A 292 -14.91 8.05 18.48
N GLY A 293 -13.69 7.50 18.61
CA GLY A 293 -12.54 7.81 17.77
C GLY A 293 -12.62 7.23 16.36
N ALA A 294 -13.62 6.40 16.09
CA ALA A 294 -13.90 5.84 14.76
C ALA A 294 -14.37 6.92 13.74
N ARG A 295 -13.81 8.13 13.82
CA ARG A 295 -13.68 9.09 12.69
C ARG A 295 -13.27 8.41 11.39
N LYS A 296 -12.80 7.18 11.48
CA LYS A 296 -12.48 6.26 10.38
C LYS A 296 -13.69 5.80 9.58
N LEU A 297 -14.93 6.06 10.02
CA LEU A 297 -16.11 5.98 9.16
C LEU A 297 -16.04 6.99 8.01
N LYS A 298 -15.60 8.22 8.28
CA LYS A 298 -15.23 9.19 7.23
C LYS A 298 -14.03 8.77 6.37
N GLY A 299 -13.43 7.62 6.65
CA GLY A 299 -12.33 7.02 5.89
C GLY A 299 -12.76 6.14 4.74
N PHE A 300 -14.03 5.76 4.64
CA PHE A 300 -14.56 5.16 3.41
C PHE A 300 -14.85 6.28 2.40
N ILE A 301 -13.82 6.76 1.72
CA ILE A 301 -14.00 7.66 0.59
C ILE A 301 -14.44 6.81 -0.58
N VAL A 302 -15.67 7.04 -1.02
CA VAL A 302 -16.31 6.30 -2.10
C VAL A 302 -16.37 7.18 -3.33
N GLY A 303 -15.84 6.66 -4.43
CA GLY A 303 -15.90 7.32 -5.73
C GLY A 303 -17.31 7.38 -6.31
N PRO A 304 -17.54 8.13 -7.41
CA PRO A 304 -18.83 8.25 -8.07
C PRO A 304 -19.43 6.91 -8.53
N ASP A 305 -18.60 5.90 -8.72
CA ASP A 305 -18.99 4.55 -9.10
C ASP A 305 -19.33 3.63 -7.90
N GLY A 306 -19.44 4.18 -6.70
CA GLY A 306 -19.82 3.44 -5.50
C GLY A 306 -18.70 2.55 -4.91
N LYS A 307 -17.44 2.81 -5.29
CA LYS A 307 -16.30 2.00 -4.85
C LYS A 307 -15.32 2.82 -4.03
N ALA A 308 -14.80 2.21 -2.99
CA ALA A 308 -13.66 2.74 -2.25
C ALA A 308 -12.36 2.31 -2.93
N ARG A 309 -11.40 3.23 -2.99
CA ARG A 309 -10.05 2.99 -3.54
C ARG A 309 -9.00 3.45 -2.55
N CYS A 310 -7.90 2.77 -2.55
CA CYS A 310 -6.73 3.13 -1.76
C CYS A 310 -5.48 2.73 -2.53
N SER A 311 -4.53 3.62 -2.59
CA SER A 311 -3.24 3.34 -3.22
C SER A 311 -2.35 2.48 -2.33
N TYR A 312 -1.51 1.66 -2.96
CA TYR A 312 -0.55 0.82 -2.28
C TYR A 312 0.88 1.30 -2.49
N LYS A 313 1.70 1.13 -1.47
CA LYS A 313 3.15 1.31 -1.54
C LYS A 313 3.81 -0.06 -1.70
N MET A 314 4.28 -0.35 -2.90
CA MET A 314 5.02 -1.57 -3.18
C MET A 314 6.35 -1.54 -2.43
N TYR A 315 6.68 -2.65 -1.73
CA TYR A 315 7.86 -2.71 -0.86
C TYR A 315 7.91 -1.55 0.14
N GLY A 316 6.75 -1.16 0.70
CA GLY A 316 6.63 0.01 1.56
C GLY A 316 7.08 -0.20 2.99
N LEU A 317 7.17 -1.44 3.46
CA LEU A 317 7.65 -1.80 4.79
C LEU A 317 9.12 -2.24 4.76
N LYS A 318 9.81 -2.15 5.90
CA LYS A 318 11.20 -2.64 6.08
C LYS A 318 11.35 -4.14 5.79
N THR A 319 10.28 -4.90 5.86
CA THR A 319 10.22 -6.32 5.51
C THR A 319 10.00 -6.59 4.02
N GLY A 320 9.91 -5.54 3.19
CA GLY A 320 9.58 -5.66 1.77
C GLY A 320 8.10 -5.89 1.47
N ARG A 321 7.21 -5.94 2.48
CA ARG A 321 5.77 -6.09 2.24
C ARG A 321 5.17 -4.83 1.62
N THR A 322 4.20 -5.04 0.75
CA THR A 322 3.31 -3.99 0.25
C THR A 322 2.36 -3.55 1.36
N ASN A 323 2.14 -2.26 1.49
CA ASN A 323 1.19 -1.71 2.46
C ASN A 323 0.33 -0.62 1.84
N PRO A 324 -0.89 -0.37 2.37
CA PRO A 324 -1.71 0.77 1.97
C PRO A 324 -0.96 2.08 2.19
N SER A 325 -1.13 3.04 1.28
CA SER A 325 -0.49 4.36 1.36
C SER A 325 -1.05 5.22 2.50
N THR A 326 -2.27 4.94 2.93
CA THR A 326 -2.97 5.69 3.96
C THR A 326 -3.68 4.77 4.97
N ALA A 327 -4.03 5.34 6.14
CA ALA A 327 -4.86 4.66 7.14
C ALA A 327 -6.33 4.47 6.70
N LYS A 328 -6.76 5.08 5.59
CA LYS A 328 -8.12 5.05 5.07
C LYS A 328 -8.45 3.79 4.23
N HIS A 329 -7.56 2.82 4.23
CA HIS A 329 -7.80 1.56 3.51
C HIS A 329 -9.02 0.82 4.11
N PRO A 330 -10.00 0.40 3.30
CA PRO A 330 -11.23 -0.21 3.80
C PRO A 330 -11.03 -1.42 4.71
N PHE A 331 -10.01 -2.25 4.44
CA PHE A 331 -9.70 -3.41 5.28
C PHE A 331 -8.99 -3.06 6.61
N ASN A 332 -8.51 -1.82 6.77
CA ASN A 332 -8.00 -1.31 8.05
C ASN A 332 -9.13 -0.82 8.97
N ALA A 333 -10.37 -0.79 8.48
CA ALA A 333 -11.52 -0.42 9.28
C ALA A 333 -11.77 -1.43 10.41
N PRO A 334 -12.36 -1.00 11.53
CA PRO A 334 -12.80 -1.89 12.61
C PRO A 334 -13.65 -3.05 12.07
N LYS A 335 -13.60 -4.22 12.74
CA LYS A 335 -14.34 -5.42 12.28
C LYS A 335 -15.80 -5.15 11.95
N ALA A 336 -16.51 -4.37 12.77
CA ALA A 336 -17.91 -4.00 12.55
C ALA A 336 -18.13 -3.27 11.22
N MET A 337 -17.17 -2.41 10.81
CA MET A 337 -17.24 -1.63 9.58
C MET A 337 -16.89 -2.43 8.34
N ARG A 338 -16.21 -3.55 8.47
CA ARG A 338 -15.93 -4.44 7.33
C ARG A 338 -17.21 -5.02 6.72
N ASN A 339 -18.33 -5.03 7.44
CA ASN A 339 -19.64 -5.39 6.92
C ASN A 339 -20.15 -4.41 5.84
N LEU A 340 -19.55 -3.22 5.72
CA LEU A 340 -19.80 -2.29 4.61
C LEU A 340 -19.21 -2.78 3.29
N ILE A 341 -18.18 -3.63 3.32
CA ILE A 341 -17.59 -4.21 2.12
C ILE A 341 -18.57 -5.25 1.57
N LYS A 342 -18.98 -5.07 0.33
CA LYS A 342 -20.01 -5.88 -0.30
C LYS A 342 -19.54 -6.37 -1.67
N ALA A 343 -19.82 -7.63 -1.97
CA ALA A 343 -19.64 -8.12 -3.33
C ALA A 343 -20.58 -7.40 -4.31
N PRO A 344 -20.18 -7.14 -5.56
CA PRO A 344 -21.07 -6.64 -6.60
C PRO A 344 -22.26 -7.58 -6.82
N PRO A 345 -23.38 -7.08 -7.35
CA PRO A 345 -24.53 -7.92 -7.71
C PRO A 345 -24.10 -9.11 -8.60
N GLY A 346 -24.59 -10.29 -8.26
CA GLY A 346 -24.27 -11.55 -8.98
C GLY A 346 -22.87 -12.11 -8.73
N LYS A 347 -22.11 -11.55 -7.77
CA LYS A 347 -20.78 -12.05 -7.37
C LYS A 347 -20.74 -12.36 -5.89
N ILE A 348 -19.75 -13.14 -5.48
CA ILE A 348 -19.42 -13.43 -4.09
C ILE A 348 -18.04 -12.88 -3.75
N SER A 349 -17.84 -12.55 -2.48
CA SER A 349 -16.50 -12.25 -1.95
C SER A 349 -15.90 -13.53 -1.41
N VAL A 350 -14.69 -13.85 -1.84
CA VAL A 350 -13.93 -15.01 -1.36
C VAL A 350 -12.64 -14.50 -0.73
N ASN A 351 -12.37 -14.95 0.49
CA ASN A 351 -11.12 -14.63 1.18
C ASN A 351 -10.19 -15.84 1.12
N PHE A 352 -8.99 -15.64 0.62
CA PHE A 352 -7.91 -16.64 0.60
C PHE A 352 -6.80 -16.17 1.54
N ASP A 353 -6.33 -17.09 2.37
CA ASP A 353 -5.16 -16.86 3.22
C ASP A 353 -4.29 -18.12 3.25
N TYR A 354 -2.98 -17.94 3.15
CA TYR A 354 -2.03 -19.05 3.28
C TYR A 354 -1.82 -19.37 4.75
N ARG A 355 -2.03 -20.62 5.11
CA ARG A 355 -1.80 -21.06 6.49
C ARG A 355 -0.32 -20.99 6.84
N SER A 356 0.03 -20.12 7.82
CA SER A 356 1.40 -19.98 8.37
C SER A 356 2.47 -19.87 7.28
N GLN A 357 2.24 -19.00 6.27
CA GLN A 357 3.06 -18.91 5.07
C GLN A 357 4.56 -18.75 5.36
N GLU A 358 4.91 -17.88 6.31
CA GLU A 358 6.30 -17.60 6.64
C GLU A 358 7.01 -18.85 7.21
N VAL A 359 6.34 -19.58 8.09
CA VAL A 359 6.87 -20.82 8.69
C VAL A 359 7.01 -21.91 7.62
N ALA A 360 6.03 -22.02 6.72
CA ALA A 360 6.05 -23.00 5.63
C ALA A 360 7.21 -22.73 4.66
N ILE A 361 7.45 -21.47 4.29
CA ILE A 361 8.57 -21.08 3.43
C ILE A 361 9.91 -21.36 4.13
N ALA A 362 10.03 -20.99 5.41
CA ALA A 362 11.24 -21.22 6.18
C ALA A 362 11.55 -22.72 6.31
N ALA A 363 10.55 -23.56 6.58
CA ALA A 363 10.66 -25.01 6.62
C ALA A 363 11.14 -25.59 5.30
N TYR A 364 10.53 -25.16 4.20
CA TYR A 364 10.90 -25.60 2.86
C TYR A 364 12.33 -25.21 2.47
N LEU A 365 12.73 -23.97 2.73
CA LEU A 365 14.07 -23.47 2.39
C LEU A 365 15.16 -24.08 3.27
N SER A 366 14.91 -24.25 4.57
CA SER A 366 15.90 -24.82 5.50
C SER A 366 15.99 -26.35 5.43
N GLN A 367 14.92 -27.03 4.96
CA GLN A 367 14.77 -28.49 5.01
C GLN A 367 14.88 -29.04 6.45
N ASP A 368 14.62 -28.21 7.47
CA ASP A 368 14.64 -28.61 8.86
C ASP A 368 13.51 -29.60 9.15
N PRO A 369 13.81 -30.82 9.63
CA PRO A 369 12.78 -31.85 9.83
C PRO A 369 11.75 -31.50 10.93
N ASN A 370 12.12 -30.70 11.92
CA ASN A 370 11.18 -30.27 12.95
C ASN A 370 10.24 -29.19 12.44
N MET A 371 10.75 -28.25 11.65
CA MET A 371 9.90 -27.26 11.00
C MET A 371 8.98 -27.89 9.95
N MET A 372 9.47 -28.82 9.14
CA MET A 372 8.66 -29.57 8.18
C MET A 372 7.50 -30.30 8.88
N ARG A 373 7.80 -31.01 9.97
CA ARG A 373 6.79 -31.68 10.80
C ARG A 373 5.78 -30.69 11.39
N ALA A 374 6.24 -29.52 11.88
CA ALA A 374 5.37 -28.50 12.44
C ALA A 374 4.37 -27.94 11.40
N VAL A 375 4.80 -27.75 10.17
CA VAL A 375 3.93 -27.25 9.07
C VAL A 375 2.85 -28.26 8.68
N GLU A 376 3.11 -29.56 8.80
CA GLU A 376 2.12 -30.62 8.55
C GLU A 376 0.99 -30.63 9.58
N LYS A 377 1.21 -30.08 10.76
CA LYS A 377 0.21 -29.98 11.84
C LYS A 377 -0.79 -28.84 11.61
N ASN A 378 -1.89 -28.87 12.36
CA ASN A 378 -2.95 -27.86 12.25
C ASN A 378 -2.49 -26.44 12.62
N ASP A 379 -1.64 -26.34 13.63
CA ASP A 379 -1.07 -25.05 14.06
C ASP A 379 0.44 -25.19 14.29
N PRO A 380 1.27 -24.75 13.32
CA PRO A 380 2.72 -24.86 13.43
C PRO A 380 3.31 -24.16 14.66
N TYR A 381 2.70 -23.08 15.13
CA TYR A 381 3.21 -22.35 16.30
C TYR A 381 3.02 -23.14 17.61
N ILE A 382 1.88 -23.82 17.77
CA ILE A 382 1.65 -24.73 18.90
C ILE A 382 2.58 -25.94 18.83
N GLU A 383 2.81 -26.48 17.63
CA GLU A 383 3.75 -27.61 17.48
C GLU A 383 5.19 -27.21 17.80
N ILE A 384 5.62 -26.00 17.40
CA ILE A 384 6.93 -25.46 17.76
C ILE A 384 7.02 -25.26 19.29
N ALA A 385 5.97 -24.75 19.93
CA ALA A 385 5.90 -24.63 21.39
C ALA A 385 5.98 -26.00 22.08
N PHE A 386 5.34 -27.03 21.52
CA PHE A 386 5.42 -28.41 22.00
C PHE A 386 6.83 -29.00 21.84
N ILE A 387 7.47 -28.84 20.70
CA ILE A 387 8.86 -29.26 20.46
C ILE A 387 9.82 -28.64 21.49
N ASN A 388 9.56 -27.40 21.88
CA ASN A 388 10.33 -26.67 22.90
C ASN A 388 9.89 -26.97 24.37
N ASN A 389 9.01 -27.96 24.56
CA ASN A 389 8.46 -28.33 25.88
C ASN A 389 7.72 -27.17 26.60
N ALA A 390 7.20 -26.20 25.89
CA ALA A 390 6.46 -25.07 26.44
C ALA A 390 4.97 -25.36 26.63
N VAL A 391 4.44 -26.36 25.93
CA VAL A 391 3.03 -26.79 26.02
C VAL A 391 2.93 -28.32 26.01
N PRO A 392 1.86 -28.93 26.57
CA PRO A 392 1.61 -30.36 26.49
C PRO A 392 1.21 -30.79 25.09
N ALA A 393 1.25 -32.11 24.82
CA ALA A 393 1.01 -32.68 23.50
C ALA A 393 -0.43 -32.47 22.98
N ASP A 394 -1.38 -32.23 23.85
CA ASP A 394 -2.80 -31.97 23.56
C ASP A 394 -3.14 -30.46 23.46
N ALA A 395 -2.13 -29.60 23.55
CA ALA A 395 -2.32 -28.16 23.44
C ALA A 395 -2.89 -27.76 22.08
N THR A 396 -3.80 -26.79 22.12
CA THR A 396 -4.40 -26.19 20.93
C THR A 396 -4.34 -24.65 21.04
N LYS A 397 -4.61 -23.95 19.94
CA LYS A 397 -4.68 -22.48 19.95
C LYS A 397 -5.80 -21.94 20.86
N GLU A 398 -6.84 -22.74 21.10
CA GLU A 398 -7.95 -22.40 21.99
C GLU A 398 -7.57 -22.56 23.46
N THR A 399 -6.80 -23.60 23.79
CA THR A 399 -6.37 -23.88 25.16
C THR A 399 -5.14 -23.09 25.59
N HIS A 400 -4.26 -22.74 24.64
CA HIS A 400 -2.99 -22.04 24.88
C HIS A 400 -2.77 -20.83 23.95
N PRO A 401 -3.72 -19.87 23.87
CA PRO A 401 -3.65 -18.77 22.91
C PRO A 401 -2.47 -17.81 23.15
N GLN A 402 -2.08 -17.61 24.42
CA GLN A 402 -0.97 -16.71 24.79
C GLN A 402 0.38 -17.27 24.35
N LEU A 403 0.60 -18.59 24.56
CA LEU A 403 1.85 -19.24 24.17
C LEU A 403 1.99 -19.37 22.66
N ARG A 404 0.87 -19.52 21.93
CA ARG A 404 0.88 -19.44 20.47
C ARG A 404 1.40 -18.10 19.93
N GLY A 405 1.19 -17.02 20.66
CA GLY A 405 1.65 -15.68 20.29
C GLY A 405 3.14 -15.42 20.53
N LEU A 406 3.81 -16.30 21.29
CA LEU A 406 5.25 -16.20 21.58
C LEU A 406 6.12 -16.96 20.57
N TYR A 407 5.56 -17.91 19.86
CA TYR A 407 6.18 -18.75 18.84
C TYR A 407 5.57 -18.46 17.46
#